data_326b0c06228392a303b0ca10b48412f5
#
_entry.id   326b0c06228392a303b0ca10b48412f5
#
_cell.length_a   1.000
_cell.length_b   1.000
_cell.length_c   1.000
_cell.angle_alpha   90.00
_cell.angle_beta   90.00
_cell.angle_gamma   90.00
#
_symmetry.space_group_name_H-M   'P 1'
#
loop_
_entity.id
_entity.type
_entity.pdbx_description
1 polymer ?
#
loop_
_entity_poly.entity_id
_entity_poly.type
_entity_poly.pdbx_seq_one_letter_code
_entity_poly.pdbx_strand_id
1 'polypeptide(L)'
;VGSEMCIRDSALLAEMNRRLSAMGVEYVEGAYWPFDPDNRRGILVKGFEFQPVIFTSYNPEYYPELLENFGFEKHFDTLTFKMEPNEKQIERHTRVSEYAKKRYGYRVDKMNPSQIDRDIKDVQQIMAEAATEIIYQDAPSVDEIRHIVSQWKNFLDPDFILIARTNAGRPVGAVMAIPDYFQVFKAMKGKTTLPSLLKFIKARKKIDAVRAMLQFVVPDFQGKGVNVSLYTELLASARKKGIRLIEAGTMMENNTHPIEALKTAGGELFKVYRIYY
;
A
#
# COMPACT_ATOMS: atom_id res chain seq x y z
N VAL A 1 19.44 27.82 2.43
CA VAL A 1 18.54 27.07 3.34
C VAL A 1 18.84 25.57 3.26
N GLY A 2 19.35 25.06 2.11
CA GLY A 2 19.73 23.65 1.98
C GLY A 2 21.01 23.26 2.74
N SER A 3 21.97 24.16 2.93
CA SER A 3 23.31 23.83 3.44
C SER A 3 23.32 23.35 4.90
N GLU A 4 22.59 23.98 5.81
CA GLU A 4 22.62 23.61 7.24
C GLU A 4 21.95 22.27 7.52
N MET A 5 20.85 21.96 6.84
CA MET A 5 20.21 20.65 6.96
C MET A 5 21.07 19.54 6.37
N CYS A 6 21.69 19.77 5.20
CA CYS A 6 22.63 18.82 4.61
C CYS A 6 23.85 18.55 5.50
N ILE A 7 24.42 19.58 6.14
CA ILE A 7 25.56 19.44 7.09
C ILE A 7 25.16 18.57 8.28
N ARG A 8 24.01 18.84 8.89
CA ARG A 8 23.48 18.06 10.02
C ARG A 8 23.24 16.61 9.62
N ASP A 9 22.60 16.37 8.47
CA ASP A 9 22.23 15.05 8.03
C ASP A 9 23.48 14.24 7.61
N SER A 10 24.48 14.87 6.98
CA SER A 10 25.78 14.26 6.71
C SER A 10 26.53 13.89 7.99
N ALA A 11 26.50 14.75 9.00
CA ALA A 11 27.12 14.44 10.30
C ALA A 11 26.43 13.26 11.01
N LEU A 12 25.10 13.14 10.87
CA LEU A 12 24.34 12.01 11.41
C LEU A 12 24.73 10.70 10.71
N LEU A 13 24.82 10.70 9.38
CA LEU A 13 25.26 9.52 8.60
C LEU A 13 26.69 9.13 8.95
N ALA A 14 27.60 10.09 9.11
CA ALA A 14 28.99 9.81 9.49
C ALA A 14 29.06 9.17 10.89
N GLU A 15 28.29 9.69 11.87
CA GLU A 15 28.25 9.10 13.22
C GLU A 15 27.59 7.72 13.21
N MET A 16 26.55 7.52 12.42
CA MET A 16 25.94 6.20 12.22
C MET A 16 26.98 5.20 11.70
N ASN A 17 27.70 5.56 10.62
CA ASN A 17 28.73 4.71 10.05
C ASN A 17 29.83 4.38 11.06
N ARG A 18 30.32 5.38 11.80
CA ARG A 18 31.33 5.18 12.84
C ARG A 18 30.88 4.17 13.90
N ARG A 19 29.62 4.24 14.36
CA ARG A 19 29.08 3.32 15.39
C ARG A 19 28.91 1.92 14.84
N LEU A 20 28.31 1.80 13.67
CA LEU A 20 28.05 0.50 13.04
C LEU A 20 29.38 -0.23 12.71
N SER A 21 30.38 0.49 12.18
CA SER A 21 31.70 -0.08 11.94
C SER A 21 32.38 -0.54 13.24
N ALA A 22 32.24 0.22 14.34
CA ALA A 22 32.75 -0.18 15.64
C ALA A 22 32.06 -1.44 16.23
N MET A 23 30.85 -1.74 15.76
CA MET A 23 30.09 -2.95 16.12
C MET A 23 30.39 -4.13 15.17
N GLY A 24 31.25 -3.96 14.16
CA GLY A 24 31.56 -4.97 13.17
C GLY A 24 30.47 -5.17 12.12
N VAL A 25 29.58 -4.19 11.93
CA VAL A 25 28.56 -4.23 10.89
C VAL A 25 29.25 -3.94 9.55
N GLU A 26 29.12 -4.88 8.62
CA GLU A 26 29.72 -4.81 7.28
C GLU A 26 28.73 -4.30 6.20
N TYR A 27 27.45 -4.36 6.48
CA TYR A 27 26.39 -4.04 5.54
C TYR A 27 25.25 -3.27 6.21
N VAL A 28 24.80 -2.21 5.56
CA VAL A 28 23.66 -1.39 6.01
C VAL A 28 22.67 -1.26 4.86
N GLU A 29 21.44 -1.62 5.10
CA GLU A 29 20.35 -1.50 4.13
C GLU A 29 19.25 -0.60 4.71
N GLY A 30 18.72 0.30 3.89
CA GLY A 30 17.65 1.26 4.28
C GLY A 30 17.16 2.08 3.09
N ALA A 31 16.18 2.94 3.23
CA ALA A 31 15.49 3.29 4.45
C ALA A 31 14.20 2.47 4.61
N TYR A 32 14.09 1.80 5.72
CA TYR A 32 12.85 1.16 6.13
C TYR A 32 12.25 1.94 7.31
N TRP A 33 10.93 2.00 7.37
CA TRP A 33 10.28 2.56 8.55
C TRP A 33 10.28 1.50 9.67
N PRO A 34 10.82 1.80 10.85
CA PRO A 34 11.04 0.77 11.88
C PRO A 34 9.76 0.15 12.45
N PHE A 35 8.62 0.83 12.32
CA PHE A 35 7.33 0.35 12.83
C PHE A 35 6.38 -0.15 11.76
N ASP A 36 6.75 -0.03 10.49
CA ASP A 36 5.93 -0.43 9.34
C ASP A 36 6.82 -0.68 8.12
N PRO A 37 7.69 -1.70 8.18
CA PRO A 37 8.65 -1.97 7.11
C PRO A 37 7.96 -2.39 5.80
N ASP A 38 6.75 -2.94 5.88
CA ASP A 38 6.03 -3.44 4.71
C ASP A 38 5.41 -2.34 3.87
N ASN A 39 4.98 -1.24 4.48
CA ASN A 39 4.26 -0.18 3.80
C ASN A 39 5.14 1.02 3.44
N ARG A 40 6.15 1.33 4.27
CA ARG A 40 7.02 2.52 4.12
C ARG A 40 8.42 2.12 3.73
N ARG A 41 8.55 1.51 2.57
CA ARG A 41 9.82 1.04 2.03
C ARG A 41 10.44 2.08 1.14
N GLY A 42 11.60 2.56 1.55
CA GLY A 42 12.42 3.46 0.77
C GLY A 42 12.14 4.94 0.99
N ILE A 43 13.02 5.76 0.44
CA ILE A 43 12.85 7.19 0.32
C ILE A 43 12.31 7.54 -1.06
N LEU A 44 11.50 8.58 -1.12
CA LEU A 44 10.96 9.09 -2.38
C LEU A 44 12.10 9.59 -3.26
N VAL A 45 12.17 9.10 -4.51
CA VAL A 45 13.14 9.52 -5.53
C VAL A 45 12.46 10.09 -6.78
N LYS A 46 11.15 9.82 -6.96
CA LYS A 46 10.35 10.35 -8.07
C LYS A 46 8.91 10.56 -7.62
N GLY A 47 8.30 11.69 -8.04
CA GLY A 47 6.90 12.03 -7.73
C GLY A 47 6.79 12.99 -6.55
N PHE A 48 7.79 13.84 -6.31
CA PHE A 48 7.82 14.85 -5.24
C PHE A 48 6.72 15.90 -5.38
N GLU A 49 6.23 16.13 -6.59
CA GLU A 49 5.14 17.05 -6.89
C GLU A 49 3.79 16.59 -6.35
N PHE A 50 3.67 15.30 -6.02
CA PHE A 50 2.44 14.73 -5.52
C PHE A 50 2.39 14.70 -4.00
N GLN A 51 1.22 14.94 -3.44
CA GLN A 51 1.02 14.81 -1.99
C GLN A 51 1.23 13.36 -1.56
N PRO A 52 1.85 13.11 -0.39
CA PRO A 52 1.88 11.78 0.19
C PRO A 52 0.46 11.35 0.57
N VAL A 53 0.16 10.06 0.42
CA VAL A 53 -1.04 9.44 1.00
C VAL A 53 -0.68 8.75 2.32
N ILE A 54 -1.69 8.33 3.07
CA ILE A 54 -1.47 7.66 4.36
C ILE A 54 -0.52 6.45 4.21
N PHE A 55 0.38 6.26 5.16
CA PHE A 55 1.39 5.20 5.19
C PHE A 55 2.39 5.21 4.02
N THR A 56 2.61 6.35 3.38
CA THR A 56 3.74 6.51 2.45
C THR A 56 4.83 7.38 3.05
N SER A 57 6.08 7.08 2.69
CA SER A 57 7.22 7.93 3.05
C SER A 57 7.16 9.25 2.28
N TYR A 58 7.69 10.30 2.89
CA TYR A 58 7.95 11.58 2.22
C TYR A 58 9.21 12.21 2.82
N ASN A 59 10.08 12.66 1.97
CA ASN A 59 11.37 13.25 2.33
C ASN A 59 11.67 14.45 1.45
N PRO A 60 12.59 15.34 1.87
CA PRO A 60 13.12 16.39 1.02
C PRO A 60 13.77 15.83 -0.26
N GLU A 61 13.71 16.58 -1.35
CA GLU A 61 14.23 16.17 -2.66
C GLU A 61 15.75 15.93 -2.67
N TYR A 62 16.50 16.54 -1.74
CA TYR A 62 17.96 16.40 -1.65
C TYR A 62 18.42 15.07 -1.00
N TYR A 63 17.52 14.27 -0.40
CA TYR A 63 17.90 13.03 0.30
C TYR A 63 18.54 11.98 -0.59
N PRO A 64 18.07 11.71 -1.81
CA PRO A 64 18.75 10.81 -2.72
C PRO A 64 20.20 11.20 -2.96
N GLU A 65 20.44 12.45 -3.33
CA GLU A 65 21.77 12.98 -3.59
C GLU A 65 22.66 12.93 -2.32
N LEU A 66 22.10 13.22 -1.15
CA LEU A 66 22.81 13.13 0.13
C LEU A 66 23.32 11.71 0.39
N LEU A 67 22.48 10.70 0.20
CA LEU A 67 22.85 9.30 0.41
C LEU A 67 23.87 8.83 -0.62
N GLU A 68 23.66 9.15 -1.88
CA GLU A 68 24.57 8.78 -2.99
C GLU A 68 25.95 9.44 -2.81
N ASN A 69 26.01 10.72 -2.39
CA ASN A 69 27.27 11.41 -2.06
C ASN A 69 27.96 10.85 -0.81
N PHE A 70 27.23 10.19 0.09
CA PHE A 70 27.79 9.51 1.26
C PHE A 70 28.31 8.10 0.92
N GLY A 71 28.02 7.58 -0.25
CA GLY A 71 28.49 6.28 -0.75
C GLY A 71 27.47 5.17 -0.76
N PHE A 72 26.20 5.49 -0.48
CA PHE A 72 25.13 4.53 -0.63
C PHE A 72 24.80 4.32 -2.12
N GLU A 73 24.49 3.07 -2.48
CA GLU A 73 24.07 2.70 -3.82
C GLU A 73 22.63 2.19 -3.83
N LYS A 74 21.99 2.24 -5.00
CA LYS A 74 20.66 1.68 -5.17
C LYS A 74 20.67 0.18 -4.93
N HIS A 75 19.85 -0.30 -3.98
CA HIS A 75 19.56 -1.72 -3.84
C HIS A 75 18.40 -2.13 -4.76
N PHE A 76 17.22 -1.59 -4.56
CA PHE A 76 16.07 -1.73 -5.45
C PHE A 76 15.09 -0.57 -5.30
N ASP A 77 14.21 -0.43 -6.28
CA ASP A 77 13.12 0.53 -6.23
C ASP A 77 11.79 -0.17 -5.86
N THR A 78 10.94 0.55 -5.13
CA THR A 78 9.54 0.19 -4.94
C THR A 78 8.65 1.22 -5.64
N LEU A 79 7.61 0.72 -6.29
CA LEU A 79 6.78 1.48 -7.19
C LEU A 79 5.37 1.65 -6.62
N THR A 80 4.78 2.83 -6.81
CA THR A 80 3.35 3.03 -6.66
C THR A 80 2.71 3.43 -7.98
N PHE A 81 1.45 3.06 -8.13
CA PHE A 81 0.65 3.37 -9.31
C PHE A 81 -0.59 4.15 -8.90
N LYS A 82 -0.97 5.12 -9.72
CA LYS A 82 -2.26 5.79 -9.58
C LYS A 82 -3.28 5.17 -10.51
N MET A 83 -4.50 5.03 -10.03
CA MET A 83 -5.67 4.64 -10.82
C MET A 83 -6.79 5.64 -10.57
N GLU A 84 -7.47 6.04 -11.64
CA GLU A 84 -8.65 6.87 -11.58
C GLU A 84 -9.89 6.03 -11.90
N PRO A 85 -10.95 6.06 -11.06
CA PRO A 85 -12.16 5.28 -11.30
C PRO A 85 -12.92 5.76 -12.55
N ASN A 86 -12.56 5.22 -13.72
CA ASN A 86 -13.14 5.55 -15.03
C ASN A 86 -14.24 4.54 -15.41
N GLU A 87 -15.43 5.05 -15.79
CA GLU A 87 -16.59 4.22 -16.10
C GLU A 87 -16.36 3.24 -17.26
N LYS A 88 -15.84 3.73 -18.37
CA LYS A 88 -15.55 2.89 -19.53
C LYS A 88 -14.57 1.76 -19.22
N GLN A 89 -13.59 2.07 -18.39
CA GLN A 89 -12.59 1.11 -17.93
C GLN A 89 -13.22 0.06 -17.01
N ILE A 90 -14.04 0.50 -16.05
CA ILE A 90 -14.78 -0.39 -15.15
C ILE A 90 -15.67 -1.34 -15.97
N GLU A 91 -16.45 -0.84 -16.93
CA GLU A 91 -17.29 -1.67 -17.81
C GLU A 91 -16.49 -2.71 -18.60
N ARG A 92 -15.35 -2.30 -19.18
CA ARG A 92 -14.46 -3.22 -19.90
C ARG A 92 -13.93 -4.32 -18.98
N HIS A 93 -13.46 -3.96 -17.80
CA HIS A 93 -12.90 -4.93 -16.86
C HIS A 93 -14.00 -5.81 -16.23
N THR A 94 -15.20 -5.29 -16.04
CA THR A 94 -16.35 -6.08 -15.55
C THR A 94 -16.60 -7.30 -16.44
N ARG A 95 -16.57 -7.15 -17.77
CA ARG A 95 -16.75 -8.27 -18.68
C ARG A 95 -15.69 -9.35 -18.50
N VAL A 96 -14.42 -8.93 -18.36
CA VAL A 96 -13.29 -9.85 -18.12
C VAL A 96 -13.43 -10.53 -16.77
N SER A 97 -13.78 -9.75 -15.72
CA SER A 97 -14.00 -10.24 -14.37
C SER A 97 -15.11 -11.28 -14.32
N GLU A 98 -16.28 -11.01 -14.91
CA GLU A 98 -17.41 -11.95 -14.92
C GLU A 98 -17.07 -13.24 -15.66
N TYR A 99 -16.37 -13.15 -16.79
CA TYR A 99 -15.87 -14.33 -17.49
C TYR A 99 -14.93 -15.16 -16.60
N ALA A 100 -13.97 -14.53 -15.94
CA ALA A 100 -13.01 -15.20 -15.08
C ALA A 100 -13.68 -15.86 -13.86
N LYS A 101 -14.56 -15.13 -13.16
CA LYS A 101 -15.37 -15.64 -12.04
C LYS A 101 -16.13 -16.91 -12.44
N LYS A 102 -16.82 -16.87 -13.58
CA LYS A 102 -17.57 -18.03 -14.09
C LYS A 102 -16.68 -19.19 -14.49
N ARG A 103 -15.57 -18.92 -15.20
CA ARG A 103 -14.66 -19.94 -15.71
C ARG A 103 -13.92 -20.68 -14.59
N TYR A 104 -13.46 -19.95 -13.59
CA TYR A 104 -12.59 -20.47 -12.51
C TYR A 104 -13.33 -20.70 -11.19
N GLY A 105 -14.62 -20.45 -11.13
CA GLY A 105 -15.47 -20.80 -10.00
C GLY A 105 -15.17 -20.03 -8.72
N TYR A 106 -15.01 -18.70 -8.80
CA TYR A 106 -14.83 -17.84 -7.65
C TYR A 106 -15.74 -16.60 -7.70
N ARG A 107 -15.89 -15.95 -6.56
CA ARG A 107 -16.58 -14.66 -6.40
C ARG A 107 -15.71 -13.68 -5.63
N VAL A 108 -16.02 -12.39 -5.69
CA VAL A 108 -15.42 -11.36 -4.86
C VAL A 108 -16.46 -10.84 -3.89
N ASP A 109 -16.16 -10.96 -2.61
CA ASP A 109 -17.01 -10.49 -1.51
C ASP A 109 -16.38 -9.24 -0.87
N LYS A 110 -17.20 -8.30 -0.41
CA LYS A 110 -16.75 -7.23 0.48
C LYS A 110 -16.62 -7.73 1.91
N MET A 111 -15.73 -7.11 2.68
CA MET A 111 -15.62 -7.39 4.11
C MET A 111 -17.00 -7.25 4.79
N ASN A 112 -17.33 -8.23 5.61
CA ASN A 112 -18.56 -8.23 6.38
C ASN A 112 -18.26 -7.93 7.87
N PRO A 113 -18.60 -6.74 8.38
CA PRO A 113 -18.35 -6.39 9.78
C PRO A 113 -18.94 -7.38 10.80
N SER A 114 -20.04 -8.07 10.44
CA SER A 114 -20.64 -9.10 11.29
C SER A 114 -19.90 -10.43 11.26
N GLN A 115 -18.97 -10.61 10.33
CA GLN A 115 -18.15 -11.82 10.16
C GLN A 115 -16.65 -11.51 10.11
N ILE A 116 -16.25 -10.46 10.81
CA ILE A 116 -14.89 -9.92 10.75
C ILE A 116 -13.81 -10.96 11.11
N ASP A 117 -14.09 -11.84 12.06
CA ASP A 117 -13.15 -12.90 12.45
C ASP A 117 -12.92 -13.94 11.34
N ARG A 118 -13.95 -14.23 10.53
CA ARG A 118 -13.79 -15.05 9.32
C ARG A 118 -12.91 -14.33 8.30
N ASP A 119 -13.23 -13.09 8.03
CA ASP A 119 -12.52 -12.30 7.01
C ASP A 119 -11.04 -12.09 7.40
N ILE A 120 -10.72 -11.92 8.68
CA ILE A 120 -9.35 -11.88 9.21
C ILE A 120 -8.62 -13.20 8.94
N LYS A 121 -9.24 -14.34 9.22
CA LYS A 121 -8.65 -15.66 8.97
C LYS A 121 -8.42 -15.90 7.48
N ASP A 122 -9.38 -15.50 6.65
CA ASP A 122 -9.26 -15.62 5.19
C ASP A 122 -8.10 -14.78 4.64
N VAL A 123 -7.94 -13.54 5.10
CA VAL A 123 -6.83 -12.67 4.72
C VAL A 123 -5.50 -13.27 5.19
N GLN A 124 -5.43 -13.74 6.43
CA GLN A 124 -4.23 -14.38 6.96
C GLN A 124 -3.83 -15.62 6.15
N GLN A 125 -4.80 -16.48 5.82
CA GLN A 125 -4.55 -17.66 4.97
C GLN A 125 -4.02 -17.27 3.59
N ILE A 126 -4.63 -16.28 2.94
CA ILE A 126 -4.16 -15.78 1.64
C ILE A 126 -2.72 -15.27 1.76
N MET A 127 -2.42 -14.48 2.79
CA MET A 127 -1.07 -13.94 3.00
C MET A 127 -0.06 -15.06 3.23
N ALA A 128 -0.38 -16.03 4.07
CA ALA A 128 0.50 -17.17 4.37
C ALA A 128 0.80 -18.02 3.12
N GLU A 129 -0.20 -18.26 2.27
CA GLU A 129 -0.03 -19.02 1.03
C GLU A 129 0.73 -18.22 -0.04
N ALA A 130 0.53 -16.89 -0.10
CA ALA A 130 1.14 -16.02 -1.11
C ALA A 130 2.53 -15.50 -0.70
N ALA A 131 2.80 -15.31 0.59
CA ALA A 131 4.05 -14.71 1.08
C ALA A 131 5.27 -15.62 0.94
N THR A 132 5.09 -16.92 0.70
CA THR A 132 6.19 -17.87 0.51
C THR A 132 7.11 -17.50 -0.67
N GLU A 133 6.64 -16.64 -1.57
CA GLU A 133 7.38 -16.20 -2.76
C GLU A 133 7.86 -14.73 -2.65
N ILE A 134 7.55 -14.03 -1.54
CA ILE A 134 7.85 -12.60 -1.40
C ILE A 134 8.98 -12.40 -0.38
N ILE A 135 10.09 -11.89 -0.85
CA ILE A 135 11.23 -11.52 -0.01
C ILE A 135 10.83 -10.32 0.88
N TYR A 136 11.24 -10.32 2.16
CA TYR A 136 10.96 -9.30 3.17
C TYR A 136 9.50 -9.18 3.63
N GLN A 137 8.66 -10.19 3.41
CA GLN A 137 7.29 -10.15 3.88
C GLN A 137 6.90 -11.47 4.57
N ASP A 138 6.81 -11.42 5.90
CA ASP A 138 6.24 -12.49 6.68
C ASP A 138 4.72 -12.33 6.80
N ALA A 139 4.00 -13.42 6.71
CA ALA A 139 2.56 -13.40 6.95
C ALA A 139 2.31 -13.21 8.46
N PRO A 140 1.63 -12.13 8.89
CA PRO A 140 1.29 -11.94 10.28
C PRO A 140 0.34 -13.04 10.77
N SER A 141 0.37 -13.32 12.07
CA SER A 141 -0.59 -14.23 12.70
C SER A 141 -2.01 -13.65 12.71
N VAL A 142 -3.01 -14.51 12.89
CA VAL A 142 -4.42 -14.09 13.03
C VAL A 142 -4.59 -13.07 14.16
N ASP A 143 -3.86 -13.24 15.27
CA ASP A 143 -3.97 -12.35 16.44
C ASP A 143 -3.34 -11.00 16.19
N GLU A 144 -2.24 -10.92 15.45
CA GLU A 144 -1.64 -9.67 15.01
C GLU A 144 -2.58 -8.89 14.07
N ILE A 145 -3.17 -9.57 13.08
CA ILE A 145 -4.17 -8.95 12.19
C ILE A 145 -5.38 -8.47 12.99
N ARG A 146 -5.88 -9.27 13.93
CA ARG A 146 -7.00 -8.90 14.81
C ARG A 146 -6.66 -7.66 15.64
N HIS A 147 -5.45 -7.60 16.19
CA HIS A 147 -4.98 -6.44 16.94
C HIS A 147 -4.96 -5.17 16.06
N ILE A 148 -4.38 -5.24 14.88
CA ILE A 148 -4.36 -4.13 13.91
C ILE A 148 -5.80 -3.70 13.57
N VAL A 149 -6.65 -4.64 13.20
CA VAL A 149 -8.06 -4.36 12.85
C VAL A 149 -8.80 -3.71 14.02
N SER A 150 -8.56 -4.14 15.26
CA SER A 150 -9.20 -3.55 16.46
C SER A 150 -8.85 -2.08 16.65
N GLN A 151 -7.60 -1.72 16.36
CA GLN A 151 -7.14 -0.33 16.43
C GLN A 151 -7.69 0.54 15.28
N TRP A 152 -7.79 -0.04 14.10
CA TRP A 152 -8.12 0.67 12.88
C TRP A 152 -9.60 0.56 12.45
N LYS A 153 -10.43 -0.22 13.15
CA LYS A 153 -11.83 -0.50 12.77
C LYS A 153 -12.66 0.73 12.42
N ASN A 154 -12.42 1.88 13.08
CA ASN A 154 -13.13 3.12 12.83
C ASN A 154 -12.66 3.88 11.58
N PHE A 155 -11.53 3.47 11.01
CA PHE A 155 -10.89 4.03 9.83
C PHE A 155 -11.04 3.12 8.60
N LEU A 156 -11.36 1.85 8.81
CA LEU A 156 -11.61 0.91 7.74
C LEU A 156 -12.95 1.18 7.09
N ASP A 157 -13.02 0.96 5.79
CA ASP A 157 -14.26 1.01 5.02
C ASP A 157 -14.47 -0.37 4.38
N PRO A 158 -15.55 -1.10 4.75
CA PRO A 158 -15.81 -2.44 4.23
C PRO A 158 -15.89 -2.52 2.70
N ASP A 159 -16.28 -1.44 2.04
CA ASP A 159 -16.36 -1.39 0.58
C ASP A 159 -15.00 -1.41 -0.11
N PHE A 160 -13.91 -1.18 0.64
CA PHE A 160 -12.53 -1.16 0.14
C PHE A 160 -11.70 -2.36 0.61
N ILE A 161 -12.31 -3.32 1.31
CA ILE A 161 -11.68 -4.58 1.72
C ILE A 161 -12.42 -5.71 1.00
N LEU A 162 -11.76 -6.28 0.01
CA LEU A 162 -12.37 -7.23 -0.92
C LEU A 162 -11.63 -8.56 -0.83
N ILE A 163 -12.37 -9.65 -0.76
CA ILE A 163 -11.83 -11.00 -0.62
C ILE A 163 -12.44 -11.88 -1.72
N ALA A 164 -11.59 -12.45 -2.56
CA ALA A 164 -11.98 -13.45 -3.54
C ALA A 164 -12.04 -14.82 -2.88
N ARG A 165 -13.14 -15.52 -3.07
CA ARG A 165 -13.38 -16.88 -2.55
C ARG A 165 -13.87 -17.79 -3.66
N THR A 166 -13.44 -19.04 -3.64
CA THR A 166 -14.04 -20.06 -4.52
C THR A 166 -15.52 -20.24 -4.19
N ASN A 167 -16.28 -20.89 -5.06
CA ASN A 167 -17.68 -21.23 -4.80
C ASN A 167 -17.83 -22.15 -3.59
N ALA A 168 -16.79 -22.93 -3.25
CA ALA A 168 -16.73 -23.75 -2.04
C ALA A 168 -16.33 -22.98 -0.79
N GLY A 169 -16.00 -21.68 -0.89
CA GLY A 169 -15.68 -20.79 0.23
C GLY A 169 -14.19 -20.67 0.57
N ARG A 170 -13.27 -21.36 -0.14
CA ARG A 170 -11.81 -21.17 0.08
C ARG A 170 -11.40 -19.77 -0.33
N PRO A 171 -10.68 -19.01 0.52
CA PRO A 171 -10.14 -17.70 0.14
C PRO A 171 -8.97 -17.88 -0.83
N VAL A 172 -8.92 -17.06 -1.89
CA VAL A 172 -7.95 -17.19 -2.98
C VAL A 172 -7.29 -15.87 -3.39
N GLY A 173 -7.74 -14.75 -2.86
CA GLY A 173 -7.12 -13.48 -3.07
C GLY A 173 -7.78 -12.37 -2.26
N ALA A 174 -7.05 -11.31 -1.99
CA ALA A 174 -7.56 -10.15 -1.27
C ALA A 174 -6.92 -8.87 -1.77
N VAL A 175 -7.68 -7.77 -1.69
CA VAL A 175 -7.18 -6.41 -1.77
C VAL A 175 -7.77 -5.60 -0.62
N MET A 176 -6.91 -4.80 0.02
CA MET A 176 -7.33 -3.86 1.06
C MET A 176 -6.88 -2.46 0.68
N ALA A 177 -7.84 -1.52 0.67
CA ALA A 177 -7.55 -0.11 0.54
C ALA A 177 -8.11 0.66 1.74
N ILE A 178 -7.41 1.73 2.10
CA ILE A 178 -7.77 2.61 3.21
C ILE A 178 -8.00 4.01 2.66
N PRO A 179 -9.07 4.73 3.10
CA PRO A 179 -9.24 6.13 2.79
C PRO A 179 -8.04 6.97 3.21
N ASP A 180 -7.64 7.92 2.37
CA ASP A 180 -6.47 8.77 2.65
C ASP A 180 -6.73 9.78 3.77
N TYR A 181 -6.54 9.33 4.99
CA TYR A 181 -6.68 10.17 6.18
C TYR A 181 -5.63 11.29 6.29
N PHE A 182 -4.58 11.30 5.47
CA PHE A 182 -3.68 12.47 5.44
C PHE A 182 -4.39 13.73 5.02
N GLN A 183 -5.41 13.64 4.16
CA GLN A 183 -6.28 14.77 3.82
C GLN A 183 -6.98 15.34 5.06
N VAL A 184 -7.40 14.47 5.99
CA VAL A 184 -8.03 14.85 7.25
C VAL A 184 -7.00 15.43 8.21
N PHE A 185 -5.85 14.79 8.39
CA PHE A 185 -4.79 15.26 9.27
C PHE A 185 -4.23 16.62 8.83
N LYS A 186 -4.12 16.85 7.52
CA LYS A 186 -3.77 18.15 6.95
C LYS A 186 -4.80 19.24 7.33
N ALA A 187 -6.10 18.93 7.24
CA ALA A 187 -7.15 19.86 7.65
C ALA A 187 -7.14 20.18 9.16
N MET A 188 -6.70 19.21 9.99
CA MET A 188 -6.53 19.36 11.43
C MET A 188 -5.22 20.11 11.79
N LYS A 189 -4.29 20.28 10.83
CA LYS A 189 -2.95 20.85 11.06
C LYS A 189 -2.16 20.13 12.17
N GLY A 190 -2.33 18.80 12.29
CA GLY A 190 -1.68 17.97 13.30
C GLY A 190 -2.15 18.22 14.74
N LYS A 191 -3.25 18.96 14.98
CA LYS A 191 -3.76 19.29 16.32
C LYS A 191 -4.93 18.36 16.70
N THR A 192 -4.98 17.95 17.97
CA THR A 192 -6.06 17.10 18.55
C THR A 192 -6.97 17.86 19.51
N THR A 193 -7.18 19.15 19.28
CA THR A 193 -8.06 20.01 20.07
C THR A 193 -9.53 19.80 19.69
N LEU A 194 -10.47 20.19 20.56
CA LEU A 194 -11.90 20.07 20.32
C LEU A 194 -12.35 20.70 18.98
N PRO A 195 -11.90 21.89 18.57
CA PRO A 195 -12.18 22.43 17.24
C PRO A 195 -11.59 21.58 16.11
N SER A 196 -10.46 20.89 16.34
CA SER A 196 -9.85 20.00 15.34
C SER A 196 -10.66 18.71 15.14
N LEU A 197 -11.32 18.21 16.19
CA LEU A 197 -12.24 17.06 16.07
C LEU A 197 -13.45 17.39 15.19
N LEU A 198 -13.99 18.60 15.28
CA LEU A 198 -15.05 19.04 14.36
C LEU A 198 -14.56 19.11 12.91
N LYS A 199 -13.32 19.57 12.71
CA LYS A 199 -12.65 19.54 11.39
C LYS A 199 -12.47 18.12 10.88
N PHE A 200 -12.10 17.17 11.75
CA PHE A 200 -11.99 15.76 11.41
C PHE A 200 -13.29 15.21 10.83
N ILE A 201 -14.41 15.39 11.54
CA ILE A 201 -15.74 14.90 11.11
C ILE A 201 -16.13 15.49 9.74
N LYS A 202 -15.86 16.78 9.52
CA LYS A 202 -16.17 17.46 8.27
C LYS A 202 -15.23 17.03 7.13
N ALA A 203 -13.95 16.92 7.40
CA ALA A 203 -12.92 16.56 6.41
C ALA A 203 -13.04 15.09 5.99
N ARG A 204 -13.36 14.17 6.92
CA ARG A 204 -13.54 12.74 6.62
C ARG A 204 -14.57 12.50 5.51
N LYS A 205 -15.62 13.31 5.45
CA LYS A 205 -16.66 13.22 4.40
C LYS A 205 -16.19 13.69 3.02
N LYS A 206 -15.01 14.30 2.95
CA LYS A 206 -14.44 14.88 1.72
C LYS A 206 -13.22 14.12 1.21
N ILE A 207 -12.89 13.00 1.85
CA ILE A 207 -11.80 12.15 1.38
C ILE A 207 -12.15 11.67 -0.03
N ASP A 208 -11.26 11.94 -0.98
CA ASP A 208 -11.43 11.59 -2.39
C ASP A 208 -10.28 10.75 -2.95
N ALA A 209 -9.42 10.26 -2.06
CA ALA A 209 -8.38 9.31 -2.39
C ALA A 209 -8.37 8.12 -1.43
N VAL A 210 -7.94 6.96 -1.93
CA VAL A 210 -7.70 5.76 -1.13
C VAL A 210 -6.34 5.18 -1.47
N ARG A 211 -5.72 4.50 -0.50
CA ARG A 211 -4.50 3.73 -0.72
C ARG A 211 -4.80 2.25 -0.69
N ALA A 212 -4.56 1.56 -1.81
CA ALA A 212 -4.56 0.10 -1.89
C ALA A 212 -3.18 -0.40 -1.43
N MET A 213 -3.10 -0.87 -0.20
CA MET A 213 -1.85 -1.18 0.49
C MET A 213 -1.56 -2.68 0.61
N LEU A 214 -2.56 -3.52 0.42
CA LEU A 214 -2.42 -4.96 0.48
C LEU A 214 -3.11 -5.58 -0.72
N GLN A 215 -2.39 -6.46 -1.42
CA GLN A 215 -2.92 -7.26 -2.51
C GLN A 215 -2.19 -8.58 -2.58
N PHE A 216 -2.93 -9.66 -2.45
CA PHE A 216 -2.40 -11.01 -2.57
C PHE A 216 -3.34 -11.90 -3.37
N VAL A 217 -2.77 -12.84 -4.11
CA VAL A 217 -3.48 -13.95 -4.76
C VAL A 217 -2.66 -15.21 -4.54
N VAL A 218 -3.30 -16.26 -4.06
CA VAL A 218 -2.64 -17.54 -3.82
C VAL A 218 -2.07 -18.11 -5.12
N PRO A 219 -0.92 -18.84 -5.08
CA PRO A 219 -0.21 -19.27 -6.28
C PRO A 219 -1.07 -20.01 -7.30
N ASP A 220 -1.90 -20.93 -6.85
CA ASP A 220 -2.77 -21.73 -7.73
C ASP A 220 -3.93 -20.94 -8.39
N PHE A 221 -4.16 -19.69 -7.98
CA PHE A 221 -5.13 -18.77 -8.59
C PHE A 221 -4.49 -17.59 -9.33
N GLN A 222 -3.17 -17.50 -9.38
CA GLN A 222 -2.46 -16.54 -10.22
C GLN A 222 -2.76 -16.83 -11.70
N GLY A 223 -2.82 -15.78 -12.52
CA GLY A 223 -3.19 -15.90 -13.94
C GLY A 223 -4.68 -16.21 -14.24
N LYS A 224 -5.51 -16.45 -13.21
CA LYS A 224 -6.94 -16.74 -13.35
C LYS A 224 -7.88 -15.52 -13.25
N GLY A 225 -7.34 -14.31 -13.41
CA GLY A 225 -8.12 -13.08 -13.44
C GLY A 225 -8.60 -12.57 -12.07
N VAL A 226 -8.12 -13.15 -10.95
CA VAL A 226 -8.51 -12.73 -9.58
C VAL A 226 -8.14 -11.28 -9.33
N ASN A 227 -6.92 -10.86 -9.70
CA ASN A 227 -6.48 -9.47 -9.57
C ASN A 227 -7.38 -8.51 -10.33
N VAL A 228 -7.72 -8.83 -11.59
CA VAL A 228 -8.63 -8.00 -12.40
C VAL A 228 -9.99 -7.88 -11.72
N SER A 229 -10.52 -8.98 -11.16
CA SER A 229 -11.81 -8.97 -10.47
C SER A 229 -11.77 -8.13 -9.19
N LEU A 230 -10.71 -8.25 -8.38
CA LEU A 230 -10.53 -7.44 -7.17
C LEU A 230 -10.42 -5.94 -7.51
N TYR A 231 -9.60 -5.58 -8.50
CA TYR A 231 -9.48 -4.17 -8.92
C TYR A 231 -10.75 -3.63 -9.54
N THR A 232 -11.50 -4.43 -10.31
CA THR A 232 -12.78 -4.00 -10.88
C THR A 232 -13.77 -3.62 -9.79
N GLU A 233 -13.91 -4.44 -8.75
CA GLU A 233 -14.78 -4.17 -7.61
C GLU A 233 -14.27 -2.98 -6.77
N LEU A 234 -12.95 -2.85 -6.61
CA LEU A 234 -12.35 -1.70 -5.92
C LEU A 234 -12.64 -0.39 -6.65
N LEU A 235 -12.42 -0.35 -7.97
CA LEU A 235 -12.70 0.81 -8.81
C LEU A 235 -14.19 1.16 -8.79
N ALA A 236 -15.07 0.16 -8.87
CA ALA A 236 -16.53 0.37 -8.80
C ALA A 236 -16.96 0.95 -7.44
N SER A 237 -16.42 0.41 -6.33
CA SER A 237 -16.65 0.93 -4.98
C SER A 237 -16.14 2.35 -4.82
N ALA A 238 -14.94 2.63 -5.32
CA ALA A 238 -14.30 3.94 -5.30
C ALA A 238 -15.15 4.98 -6.05
N ARG A 239 -15.57 4.65 -7.28
CA ARG A 239 -16.46 5.52 -8.07
C ARG A 239 -17.77 5.84 -7.35
N LYS A 240 -18.43 4.81 -6.80
CA LYS A 240 -19.69 4.98 -6.06
C LYS A 240 -19.56 5.92 -4.87
N LYS A 241 -18.38 5.95 -4.24
CA LYS A 241 -18.09 6.81 -3.07
C LYS A 241 -17.44 8.15 -3.43
N GLY A 242 -17.31 8.48 -4.72
CA GLY A 242 -16.74 9.75 -5.16
C GLY A 242 -15.21 9.85 -4.99
N ILE A 243 -14.54 8.70 -4.85
CA ILE A 243 -13.08 8.63 -4.84
C ILE A 243 -12.57 8.95 -6.25
N ARG A 244 -11.59 9.83 -6.34
CA ARG A 244 -10.97 10.26 -7.60
C ARG A 244 -9.64 9.60 -7.86
N LEU A 245 -8.94 9.20 -6.79
CA LEU A 245 -7.60 8.63 -6.87
C LEU A 245 -7.49 7.36 -6.02
N ILE A 246 -6.98 6.30 -6.62
CA ILE A 246 -6.49 5.12 -5.91
C ILE A 246 -4.97 5.08 -6.09
N GLU A 247 -4.20 5.18 -5.00
CA GLU A 247 -2.78 4.89 -5.01
C GLU A 247 -2.55 3.45 -4.59
N ALA A 248 -1.99 2.64 -5.49
CA ALA A 248 -1.70 1.22 -5.26
C ALA A 248 -0.18 0.99 -5.13
N GLY A 249 0.24 0.27 -4.12
CA GLY A 249 1.64 -0.07 -3.83
C GLY A 249 1.97 0.14 -2.34
N THR A 250 3.19 -0.02 -1.94
CA THR A 250 4.44 -0.13 -2.73
C THR A 250 4.70 -1.57 -3.19
N MET A 251 5.21 -1.73 -4.40
CA MET A 251 5.59 -3.02 -4.97
C MET A 251 7.05 -2.96 -5.42
N MET A 252 7.84 -4.00 -5.14
CA MET A 252 9.20 -4.11 -5.65
C MET A 252 9.21 -4.08 -7.18
N GLU A 253 10.19 -3.40 -7.78
CA GLU A 253 10.29 -3.22 -9.24
C GLU A 253 10.40 -4.54 -10.02
N ASN A 254 10.90 -5.60 -9.38
CA ASN A 254 11.02 -6.94 -9.97
C ASN A 254 9.75 -7.81 -9.79
N ASN A 255 8.75 -7.35 -9.05
CA ASN A 255 7.48 -8.06 -8.88
C ASN A 255 6.54 -7.79 -10.07
N THR A 256 6.82 -8.45 -11.20
CA THR A 256 6.20 -8.16 -12.49
C THR A 256 4.71 -8.47 -12.54
N HIS A 257 4.24 -9.55 -11.90
CA HIS A 257 2.84 -9.98 -11.98
C HIS A 257 1.83 -8.94 -11.46
N PRO A 258 1.94 -8.40 -10.23
CA PRO A 258 1.02 -7.38 -9.75
C PRO A 258 1.20 -6.04 -10.50
N ILE A 259 2.42 -5.71 -10.94
CA ILE A 259 2.68 -4.51 -11.73
C ILE A 259 1.93 -4.56 -13.05
N GLU A 260 2.00 -5.67 -13.80
CA GLU A 260 1.29 -5.83 -15.06
C GLU A 260 -0.24 -5.90 -14.86
N ALA A 261 -0.70 -6.50 -13.76
CA ALA A 261 -2.12 -6.47 -13.41
C ALA A 261 -2.62 -5.04 -13.18
N LEU A 262 -1.86 -4.21 -12.46
CA LEU A 262 -2.19 -2.80 -12.25
C LEU A 262 -2.18 -2.00 -13.56
N LYS A 263 -1.16 -2.16 -14.39
CA LYS A 263 -1.10 -1.50 -15.71
C LYS A 263 -2.29 -1.89 -16.58
N THR A 264 -2.66 -3.18 -16.58
CA THR A 264 -3.85 -3.68 -17.29
C THR A 264 -5.13 -3.06 -16.73
N ALA A 265 -5.19 -2.85 -15.41
CA ALA A 265 -6.28 -2.14 -14.75
C ALA A 265 -6.23 -0.61 -14.96
N GLY A 266 -5.31 -0.09 -15.81
CA GLY A 266 -5.16 1.32 -16.13
C GLY A 266 -4.36 2.10 -15.12
N GLY A 267 -3.55 1.41 -14.32
CA GLY A 267 -2.61 2.04 -13.41
C GLY A 267 -1.45 2.71 -14.16
N GLU A 268 -1.15 3.94 -13.79
CA GLU A 268 -0.01 4.70 -14.27
C GLU A 268 1.03 4.81 -13.16
N LEU A 269 2.33 4.66 -13.51
CA LEU A 269 3.41 4.86 -12.54
C LEU A 269 3.30 6.26 -11.92
N PHE A 270 3.29 6.30 -10.59
CA PHE A 270 2.98 7.52 -9.85
C PHE A 270 4.17 8.02 -9.05
N LYS A 271 4.69 7.18 -8.13
CA LYS A 271 5.86 7.50 -7.31
C LYS A 271 6.84 6.34 -7.33
N VAL A 272 8.11 6.67 -7.13
CA VAL A 272 9.19 5.68 -6.97
C VAL A 272 9.88 5.96 -5.65
N TYR A 273 10.07 4.92 -4.87
CA TYR A 273 10.83 4.94 -3.63
C TYR A 273 12.04 4.02 -3.79
N ARG A 274 13.17 4.39 -3.21
CA ARG A 274 14.42 3.65 -3.32
C ARG A 274 14.89 3.14 -1.97
N ILE A 275 15.28 1.87 -1.96
CA ILE A 275 16.06 1.27 -0.89
C ILE A 275 17.52 1.37 -1.30
N TYR A 276 18.38 1.75 -0.38
CA TYR A 276 19.81 1.89 -0.55
C TYR A 276 20.54 0.84 0.27
N TYR A 277 21.79 0.57 -0.11
CA TYR A 277 22.72 -0.23 0.67
C TYR A 277 24.12 0.40 0.65
#